data_dfd986030217683bebe2d21dc5c4b6e0
#
_entry.id   dfd986030217683bebe2d21dc5c4b6e0
#
_cell.length_a   1.000
_cell.length_b   1.000
_cell.length_c   1.000
_cell.angle_alpha   90.00
_cell.angle_beta   90.00
_cell.angle_gamma   90.00
#
_symmetry.space_group_name_H-M   'P 1'
#
loop_
_entity.id
_entity.type
_entity.pdbx_description
1 polymer ?
#
loop_
_entity_poly.entity_id
_entity_poly.type
_entity_poly.pdbx_seq_one_letter_code
_entity_poly.pdbx_strand_id
1 'polypeptide(L)'
;MAYRILVLGASYGSLLGTKLLMAGHDVTLVCRDATARLIKDEGTDVRIKLRDEDEHRVFSSGDLPGALDAVAPADVDLERYDMVALAMSEPQYGSEPIRGLMARIAASGLPCLSIMNMPPLPYLERIPGLDSSAMRPAFNCPEVWAGFEPGVVSLCSPDPQAFRLPDHGANVLHVGLPTNFKAAPFESSEHNKILESLAADIEAVRVDGKDVPVKLRVHTSLFVPFAKWSMLLTGNYRSVLAEGAQAIKDAVHSDRARSEAIYARVAEIVARLGADEADLVPFEKYARAAEGLLKPSSAARAIEAGAEEIERVDLLVNLIAEQLDMATPELRAVAKTVSARLHKNQRAAA
;
A
#
# COMPACT_ATOMS: atom_id res chain seq x y z
N MET A 1 25.37 -1.55 -7.49
CA MET A 1 24.93 -1.38 -8.89
C MET A 1 23.67 -0.53 -8.87
N ALA A 2 23.54 0.51 -9.69
CA ALA A 2 22.31 1.30 -9.74
C ALA A 2 21.22 0.53 -10.49
N TYR A 3 20.04 0.41 -9.89
CA TYR A 3 18.84 -0.15 -10.53
C TYR A 3 17.95 0.96 -11.08
N ARG A 4 17.15 0.64 -12.09
CA ARG A 4 16.15 1.52 -12.69
C ARG A 4 14.76 1.01 -12.32
N ILE A 5 14.04 1.78 -11.54
CA ILE A 5 12.76 1.37 -10.96
C ILE A 5 11.62 2.18 -11.58
N LEU A 6 10.67 1.48 -12.20
CA LEU A 6 9.41 2.07 -12.64
C LEU A 6 8.42 2.10 -11.48
N VAL A 7 7.84 3.25 -11.18
CA VAL A 7 6.91 3.40 -10.05
C VAL A 7 5.57 3.91 -10.54
N LEU A 8 4.51 3.12 -10.42
CA LEU A 8 3.15 3.52 -10.76
C LEU A 8 2.51 4.23 -9.57
N GLY A 9 2.22 5.52 -9.76
CA GLY A 9 1.63 6.38 -8.73
C GLY A 9 2.63 7.30 -8.03
N ALA A 10 2.28 8.58 -7.93
CA ALA A 10 3.15 9.65 -7.43
C ALA A 10 2.86 10.09 -5.97
N SER A 11 2.16 9.27 -5.17
CA SER A 11 1.94 9.51 -3.73
C SER A 11 2.91 8.64 -2.91
N TYR A 12 2.51 7.44 -2.51
CA TYR A 12 3.45 6.50 -1.87
C TYR A 12 4.66 6.18 -2.75
N GLY A 13 4.47 6.22 -4.09
CA GLY A 13 5.55 6.08 -5.04
C GLY A 13 6.61 7.17 -4.93
N SER A 14 6.23 8.42 -4.68
CA SER A 14 7.23 9.49 -4.44
C SER A 14 8.03 9.26 -3.16
N LEU A 15 7.42 8.70 -2.11
CA LEU A 15 8.15 8.39 -0.87
C LEU A 15 9.18 7.27 -1.09
N LEU A 16 8.77 6.14 -1.69
CA LEU A 16 9.70 5.07 -2.01
C LEU A 16 10.75 5.55 -3.02
N GLY A 17 10.32 6.27 -4.07
CA GLY A 17 11.20 6.84 -5.08
C GLY A 17 12.29 7.73 -4.48
N THR A 18 11.93 8.63 -3.57
CA THR A 18 12.92 9.48 -2.88
C THR A 18 13.93 8.65 -2.08
N LYS A 19 13.50 7.56 -1.42
CA LYS A 19 14.43 6.67 -0.71
C LYS A 19 15.37 5.93 -1.67
N LEU A 20 14.88 5.54 -2.84
CA LEU A 20 15.69 4.93 -3.91
C LEU A 20 16.67 5.94 -4.52
N LEU A 21 16.23 7.16 -4.81
CA LEU A 21 17.09 8.24 -5.31
C LEU A 21 18.21 8.58 -4.32
N MET A 22 17.90 8.65 -3.00
CA MET A 22 18.90 8.84 -1.95
C MET A 22 19.97 7.72 -1.95
N ALA A 23 19.56 6.51 -2.30
CA ALA A 23 20.43 5.33 -2.38
C ALA A 23 21.20 5.23 -3.71
N GLY A 24 21.01 6.17 -4.65
CA GLY A 24 21.70 6.23 -5.94
C GLY A 24 21.06 5.37 -7.03
N HIS A 25 19.80 4.98 -6.88
CA HIS A 25 19.03 4.29 -7.92
C HIS A 25 18.21 5.28 -8.75
N ASP A 26 17.92 4.94 -10.00
CA ASP A 26 17.12 5.76 -10.88
C ASP A 26 15.63 5.40 -10.76
N VAL A 27 14.76 6.41 -10.77
CA VAL A 27 13.32 6.26 -10.60
C VAL A 27 12.57 6.95 -11.72
N THR A 28 11.61 6.24 -12.33
CA THR A 28 10.64 6.84 -13.23
C THR A 28 9.24 6.72 -12.62
N LEU A 29 8.59 7.86 -12.37
CA LEU A 29 7.23 7.90 -11.88
C LEU A 29 6.23 7.87 -13.04
N VAL A 30 5.30 6.92 -13.01
CA VAL A 30 4.17 6.90 -13.94
C VAL A 30 3.01 7.64 -13.30
N CYS A 31 2.54 8.68 -13.97
CA CYS A 31 1.44 9.51 -13.47
C CYS A 31 0.69 10.18 -14.64
N ARG A 32 -0.37 10.94 -14.31
CA ARG A 32 -1.13 11.68 -15.32
C ARG A 32 -0.24 12.76 -15.95
N ASP A 33 -0.48 13.07 -17.22
CA ASP A 33 0.33 14.00 -18.05
C ASP A 33 0.67 15.32 -17.35
N ALA A 34 -0.31 15.95 -16.71
CA ALA A 34 -0.09 17.20 -15.99
C ALA A 34 0.90 17.04 -14.81
N THR A 35 0.80 15.92 -14.08
CA THR A 35 1.70 15.61 -12.98
C THR A 35 3.08 15.20 -13.50
N ALA A 36 3.15 14.47 -14.63
CA ALA A 36 4.41 14.09 -15.24
C ALA A 36 5.20 15.32 -15.70
N ARG A 37 4.53 16.28 -16.34
CA ARG A 37 5.15 17.57 -16.73
C ARG A 37 5.66 18.33 -15.52
N LEU A 38 4.83 18.51 -14.50
CA LEU A 38 5.23 19.19 -13.26
C LEU A 38 6.47 18.55 -12.63
N ILE A 39 6.52 17.21 -12.55
CA ILE A 39 7.68 16.50 -11.99
C ILE A 39 8.91 16.61 -12.88
N LYS A 40 8.76 16.63 -14.20
CA LYS A 40 9.90 16.87 -15.13
C LYS A 40 10.49 18.25 -14.97
N ASP A 41 9.63 19.25 -14.78
CA ASP A 41 10.04 20.66 -14.72
C ASP A 41 10.59 21.03 -13.34
N GLU A 42 10.00 20.51 -12.26
CA GLU A 42 10.28 20.96 -10.88
C GLU A 42 10.84 19.85 -9.98
N GLY A 43 10.82 18.59 -10.42
CA GLY A 43 11.15 17.44 -9.56
C GLY A 43 10.06 17.12 -8.53
N THR A 44 10.44 16.37 -7.50
CA THR A 44 9.59 16.07 -6.34
C THR A 44 10.25 16.52 -5.05
N ASP A 45 9.44 17.02 -4.11
CA ASP A 45 9.84 17.34 -2.75
C ASP A 45 9.18 16.39 -1.77
N VAL A 46 9.97 15.64 -1.00
CA VAL A 46 9.46 14.79 0.08
C VAL A 46 9.97 15.32 1.41
N ARG A 47 9.02 15.64 2.30
CA ARG A 47 9.31 16.20 3.60
C ARG A 47 9.29 15.12 4.67
N ILE A 48 10.47 14.82 5.23
CA ILE A 48 10.66 13.77 6.24
C ILE A 48 11.28 14.39 7.48
N LYS A 49 10.69 14.10 8.65
CA LYS A 49 11.28 14.45 9.93
C LYS A 49 12.37 13.44 10.30
N LEU A 50 13.61 13.89 10.43
CA LEU A 50 14.70 13.06 10.92
C LEU A 50 14.59 12.85 12.43
N ARG A 51 15.27 11.83 12.93
CA ARG A 51 15.35 11.58 14.37
C ARG A 51 16.02 12.76 15.08
N ASP A 52 15.47 13.15 16.21
CA ASP A 52 15.96 14.24 17.05
C ASP A 52 15.92 15.64 16.37
N GLU A 53 15.04 15.81 15.38
CA GLU A 53 14.75 17.10 14.76
C GLU A 53 13.30 17.50 15.00
N ASP A 54 13.06 18.80 15.19
CA ASP A 54 11.70 19.32 15.44
C ASP A 54 10.94 19.59 14.15
N GLU A 55 11.67 19.87 13.06
CA GLU A 55 11.10 20.22 11.77
C GLU A 55 11.32 19.12 10.72
N HIS A 56 10.50 19.14 9.67
CA HIS A 56 10.68 18.30 8.51
C HIS A 56 11.78 18.85 7.62
N ARG A 57 12.72 18.01 7.22
CA ARG A 57 13.63 18.33 6.13
C ARG A 57 12.96 18.10 4.78
N VAL A 58 13.28 18.95 3.84
CA VAL A 58 12.87 18.80 2.43
C VAL A 58 13.96 18.03 1.69
N PHE A 59 13.57 16.98 1.00
CA PHE A 59 14.43 16.19 0.12
C PHE A 59 13.92 16.39 -1.32
N SER A 60 14.60 17.32 -2.03
CA SER A 60 14.30 17.62 -3.42
C SER A 60 15.01 16.63 -4.34
N SER A 61 14.27 16.02 -5.26
CA SER A 61 14.81 14.98 -6.14
C SER A 61 16.02 15.42 -6.96
N GLY A 62 16.10 16.72 -7.31
CA GLY A 62 17.23 17.28 -8.06
C GLY A 62 18.55 17.32 -7.27
N ASP A 63 18.51 17.19 -5.94
CA ASP A 63 19.68 17.21 -5.07
C ASP A 63 20.13 15.81 -4.66
N LEU A 64 19.45 14.75 -5.13
CA LEU A 64 19.72 13.36 -4.73
C LEU A 64 20.64 12.67 -5.74
N PRO A 65 21.38 11.62 -5.30
CA PRO A 65 22.36 10.92 -6.15
C PRO A 65 21.75 10.21 -7.37
N GLY A 66 20.54 9.67 -7.26
CA GLY A 66 19.85 8.98 -8.36
C GLY A 66 19.08 9.96 -9.25
N ALA A 67 18.76 9.55 -10.47
CA ALA A 67 18.01 10.34 -11.43
C ALA A 67 16.50 10.10 -11.35
N LEU A 68 15.69 11.19 -11.33
CA LEU A 68 14.24 11.12 -11.41
C LEU A 68 13.76 11.46 -12.82
N ASP A 69 12.84 10.65 -13.33
CA ASP A 69 12.02 10.97 -14.52
C ASP A 69 10.53 10.75 -14.18
N ALA A 70 9.66 11.29 -15.02
CA ALA A 70 8.22 11.08 -14.92
C ALA A 70 7.60 10.96 -16.31
N VAL A 71 6.75 9.96 -16.50
CA VAL A 71 6.17 9.66 -17.82
C VAL A 71 4.67 9.39 -17.72
N ALA A 72 3.96 9.59 -18.83
CA ALA A 72 2.60 9.08 -18.97
C ALA A 72 2.61 7.56 -19.19
N PRO A 73 1.53 6.84 -18.86
CA PRO A 73 1.47 5.38 -18.99
C PRO A 73 1.76 4.87 -20.42
N ALA A 74 1.38 5.64 -21.45
CA ALA A 74 1.60 5.27 -22.85
C ALA A 74 3.07 5.33 -23.26
N ASP A 75 3.87 6.19 -22.61
CA ASP A 75 5.27 6.49 -22.98
C ASP A 75 6.27 5.57 -22.27
N VAL A 76 5.80 4.61 -21.47
CA VAL A 76 6.67 3.69 -20.72
C VAL A 76 7.34 2.71 -21.69
N ASP A 77 8.67 2.62 -21.62
CA ASP A 77 9.50 1.60 -22.28
C ASP A 77 10.01 0.62 -21.21
N LEU A 78 9.40 -0.57 -21.14
CA LEU A 78 9.64 -1.56 -20.09
C LEU A 78 11.04 -2.20 -20.14
N GLU A 79 11.71 -2.20 -21.29
CA GLU A 79 13.06 -2.76 -21.44
C GLU A 79 14.13 -1.97 -20.64
N ARG A 80 13.77 -0.77 -20.19
CA ARG A 80 14.66 0.11 -19.45
C ARG A 80 14.70 -0.15 -17.95
N TYR A 81 13.83 -1.01 -17.41
CA TYR A 81 13.65 -1.14 -15.95
C TYR A 81 14.02 -2.54 -15.47
N ASP A 82 14.47 -2.57 -14.21
CA ASP A 82 14.85 -3.80 -13.51
C ASP A 82 13.72 -4.30 -12.59
N MET A 83 12.83 -3.40 -12.15
CA MET A 83 11.69 -3.73 -11.27
C MET A 83 10.57 -2.68 -11.43
N VAL A 84 9.35 -3.09 -11.16
CA VAL A 84 8.17 -2.22 -11.10
C VAL A 84 7.67 -2.13 -9.65
N ALA A 85 7.40 -0.92 -9.16
CA ALA A 85 6.69 -0.69 -7.90
C ALA A 85 5.25 -0.22 -8.19
N LEU A 86 4.27 -1.00 -7.75
CA LEU A 86 2.85 -0.72 -7.93
C LEU A 86 2.33 0.04 -6.70
N ALA A 87 2.34 1.39 -6.75
CA ALA A 87 2.10 2.27 -5.62
C ALA A 87 0.79 3.08 -5.72
N MET A 88 -0.22 2.50 -6.34
CA MET A 88 -1.58 3.04 -6.41
C MET A 88 -2.55 2.18 -5.59
N SER A 89 -3.74 2.70 -5.31
CA SER A 89 -4.82 1.88 -4.75
C SER A 89 -5.44 0.98 -5.82
N GLU A 90 -5.96 -0.18 -5.42
CA GLU A 90 -6.44 -1.23 -6.34
C GLU A 90 -7.41 -0.72 -7.43
N PRO A 91 -8.43 0.10 -7.15
CA PRO A 91 -9.35 0.56 -8.20
C PRO A 91 -8.67 1.35 -9.32
N GLN A 92 -7.56 2.02 -9.03
CA GLN A 92 -6.88 2.86 -10.00
C GLN A 92 -6.21 2.08 -11.14
N TYR A 93 -5.91 0.79 -10.91
CA TYR A 93 -5.32 -0.07 -11.94
C TYR A 93 -6.30 -0.41 -13.07
N GLY A 94 -7.61 -0.34 -12.81
CA GLY A 94 -8.66 -0.56 -13.82
C GLY A 94 -8.87 0.58 -14.79
N SER A 95 -8.30 1.77 -14.53
CA SER A 95 -8.48 2.94 -15.40
C SER A 95 -7.62 2.86 -16.67
N GLU A 96 -8.16 3.32 -17.81
CA GLU A 96 -7.35 3.57 -18.99
C GLU A 96 -6.53 4.88 -18.83
N PRO A 97 -5.29 4.96 -19.24
CA PRO A 97 -4.45 3.97 -19.94
C PRO A 97 -3.64 3.03 -19.03
N ILE A 98 -3.89 3.02 -17.70
CA ILE A 98 -3.15 2.20 -16.74
C ILE A 98 -3.38 0.70 -17.02
N ARG A 99 -4.62 0.30 -17.33
CA ARG A 99 -4.96 -1.08 -17.68
C ARG A 99 -4.08 -1.63 -18.82
N GLY A 100 -3.87 -0.83 -19.87
CA GLY A 100 -3.00 -1.18 -20.99
C GLY A 100 -1.53 -1.31 -20.59
N LEU A 101 -1.05 -0.44 -19.69
CA LEU A 101 0.30 -0.55 -19.11
C LEU A 101 0.45 -1.81 -18.24
N MET A 102 -0.53 -2.12 -17.41
CA MET A 102 -0.52 -3.33 -16.57
C MET A 102 -0.43 -4.61 -17.40
N ALA A 103 -1.14 -4.68 -18.52
CA ALA A 103 -1.03 -5.82 -19.45
C ALA A 103 0.39 -5.95 -20.04
N ARG A 104 1.05 -4.84 -20.38
CA ARG A 104 2.45 -4.84 -20.87
C ARG A 104 3.42 -5.25 -19.75
N ILE A 105 3.22 -4.77 -18.52
CA ILE A 105 4.03 -5.15 -17.36
C ILE A 105 3.90 -6.65 -17.09
N ALA A 106 2.69 -7.19 -17.11
CA ALA A 106 2.47 -8.63 -16.94
C ALA A 106 3.23 -9.45 -18.00
N ALA A 107 3.18 -9.03 -19.28
CA ALA A 107 3.87 -9.71 -20.38
C ALA A 107 5.41 -9.56 -20.31
N SER A 108 5.95 -8.56 -19.64
CA SER A 108 7.40 -8.35 -19.54
C SER A 108 8.08 -9.31 -18.55
N GLY A 109 7.35 -9.90 -17.61
CA GLY A 109 7.91 -10.73 -16.53
C GLY A 109 8.76 -9.98 -15.50
N LEU A 110 8.78 -8.64 -15.52
CA LEU A 110 9.48 -7.82 -14.54
C LEU A 110 8.94 -8.07 -13.12
N PRO A 111 9.80 -8.15 -12.09
CA PRO A 111 9.34 -8.26 -10.72
C PRO A 111 8.53 -7.03 -10.31
N CYS A 112 7.37 -7.26 -9.70
CA CYS A 112 6.42 -6.23 -9.31
C CYS A 112 6.25 -6.19 -7.79
N LEU A 113 6.71 -5.11 -7.14
CA LEU A 113 6.50 -4.85 -5.72
C LEU A 113 5.21 -4.04 -5.53
N SER A 114 4.16 -4.68 -5.06
CA SER A 114 2.85 -4.05 -4.84
C SER A 114 2.79 -3.36 -3.48
N ILE A 115 2.74 -2.02 -3.49
CA ILE A 115 2.68 -1.20 -2.28
C ILE A 115 1.22 -0.82 -2.00
N MET A 116 0.48 -1.77 -1.45
CA MET A 116 -0.96 -1.64 -1.18
C MET A 116 -1.35 -2.45 0.06
N ASN A 117 -2.52 -2.13 0.62
CA ASN A 117 -3.09 -2.96 1.70
C ASN A 117 -3.84 -4.18 1.14
N MET A 118 -4.34 -4.05 -0.08
CA MET A 118 -5.03 -5.10 -0.83
C MET A 118 -3.99 -5.94 -1.58
N PRO A 119 -3.75 -7.23 -1.21
CA PRO A 119 -2.82 -8.06 -1.95
C PRO A 119 -3.37 -8.32 -3.36
N PRO A 120 -2.56 -8.21 -4.42
CA PRO A 120 -2.96 -8.59 -5.77
C PRO A 120 -3.39 -10.06 -5.87
N LEU A 121 -4.29 -10.38 -6.79
CA LEU A 121 -4.74 -11.78 -7.00
C LEU A 121 -3.57 -12.76 -7.23
N PRO A 122 -2.56 -12.48 -8.09
CA PRO A 122 -1.42 -13.38 -8.26
C PRO A 122 -0.59 -13.56 -7.00
N TYR A 123 -0.60 -12.60 -6.07
CA TYR A 123 0.03 -12.80 -4.76
C TYR A 123 -0.77 -13.78 -3.88
N LEU A 124 -2.10 -13.68 -3.90
CA LEU A 124 -2.98 -14.61 -3.17
C LEU A 124 -2.86 -16.05 -3.68
N GLU A 125 -2.58 -16.26 -4.96
CA GLU A 125 -2.35 -17.57 -5.58
C GLU A 125 -1.12 -18.31 -5.01
N ARG A 126 -0.19 -17.57 -4.39
CA ARG A 126 0.98 -18.13 -3.70
C ARG A 126 0.65 -18.73 -2.32
N ILE A 127 -0.56 -18.53 -1.81
CA ILE A 127 -0.96 -18.99 -0.47
C ILE A 127 -1.56 -20.39 -0.56
N PRO A 128 -0.93 -21.40 0.02
CA PRO A 128 -1.42 -22.78 -0.06
C PRO A 128 -2.84 -22.94 0.50
N GLY A 129 -3.72 -23.56 -0.26
CA GLY A 129 -5.09 -23.85 0.17
C GLY A 129 -6.07 -22.69 0.06
N LEU A 130 -5.64 -21.50 -0.40
CA LEU A 130 -6.53 -20.38 -0.68
C LEU A 130 -7.01 -20.45 -2.14
N ASP A 131 -8.32 -20.47 -2.36
CA ASP A 131 -8.91 -20.28 -3.68
C ASP A 131 -8.97 -18.78 -4.00
N SER A 132 -7.97 -18.29 -4.71
CA SER A 132 -7.90 -16.87 -5.12
C SER A 132 -9.05 -16.46 -6.04
N SER A 133 -9.64 -17.40 -6.78
CA SER A 133 -10.77 -17.12 -7.68
C SER A 133 -12.03 -16.72 -6.89
N ALA A 134 -12.25 -17.30 -5.73
CA ALA A 134 -13.32 -16.94 -4.81
C ALA A 134 -13.14 -15.55 -4.17
N MET A 135 -11.94 -14.97 -4.26
CA MET A 135 -11.63 -13.64 -3.71
C MET A 135 -11.95 -12.51 -4.71
N ARG A 136 -12.15 -12.83 -5.99
CA ARG A 136 -12.43 -11.82 -7.06
C ARG A 136 -13.52 -10.79 -6.72
N PRO A 137 -14.61 -11.12 -6.01
CA PRO A 137 -15.63 -10.14 -5.64
C PRO A 137 -15.15 -8.99 -4.75
N ALA A 138 -13.99 -9.11 -4.10
CA ALA A 138 -13.38 -8.05 -3.31
C ALA A 138 -12.58 -7.04 -4.17
N PHE A 139 -12.33 -7.33 -5.44
CA PHE A 139 -11.56 -6.48 -6.35
C PHE A 139 -12.48 -5.66 -7.25
N ASN A 140 -12.11 -4.40 -7.50
CA ASN A 140 -12.82 -3.53 -8.43
C ASN A 140 -12.42 -3.83 -9.89
N CYS A 141 -11.18 -4.24 -10.11
CA CYS A 141 -10.65 -4.57 -11.44
C CYS A 141 -9.87 -5.90 -11.44
N PRO A 142 -10.52 -7.04 -11.13
CA PRO A 142 -9.84 -8.33 -11.00
C PRO A 142 -9.19 -8.82 -12.30
N GLU A 143 -9.66 -8.38 -13.44
CA GLU A 143 -9.13 -8.74 -14.77
C GLU A 143 -7.74 -8.18 -15.03
N VAL A 144 -7.36 -7.08 -14.38
CA VAL A 144 -6.04 -6.45 -14.53
C VAL A 144 -4.90 -7.39 -14.09
N TRP A 145 -5.21 -8.29 -13.17
CA TRP A 145 -4.24 -9.21 -12.58
C TRP A 145 -4.09 -10.54 -13.35
N ALA A 146 -4.98 -10.84 -14.29
CA ALA A 146 -5.07 -12.15 -14.93
C ALA A 146 -3.85 -12.55 -15.77
N GLY A 147 -3.04 -11.58 -16.20
CA GLY A 147 -1.84 -11.83 -17.00
C GLY A 147 -0.54 -11.96 -16.19
N PHE A 148 -0.59 -11.77 -14.87
CA PHE A 148 0.61 -11.85 -14.02
C PHE A 148 0.86 -13.27 -13.55
N GLU A 149 2.09 -13.75 -13.70
CA GLU A 149 2.55 -14.95 -13.04
C GLU A 149 2.65 -14.73 -11.53
N PRO A 150 2.16 -15.65 -10.68
CA PRO A 150 2.12 -15.45 -9.22
C PRO A 150 3.47 -15.09 -8.61
N GLY A 151 4.54 -15.75 -9.04
CA GLY A 151 5.89 -15.60 -8.49
C GLY A 151 6.56 -14.25 -8.79
N VAL A 152 6.08 -13.49 -9.78
CA VAL A 152 6.66 -12.18 -10.15
C VAL A 152 6.02 -11.01 -9.38
N VAL A 153 4.96 -11.25 -8.60
CA VAL A 153 4.30 -10.23 -7.80
C VAL A 153 4.57 -10.46 -6.32
N SER A 154 5.09 -9.44 -5.64
CA SER A 154 5.23 -9.43 -4.18
C SER A 154 4.43 -8.28 -3.55
N LEU A 155 4.13 -8.41 -2.27
CA LEU A 155 3.34 -7.46 -1.48
C LEU A 155 4.23 -6.69 -0.52
N CYS A 156 4.00 -5.38 -0.45
CA CYS A 156 4.64 -4.48 0.49
C CYS A 156 3.58 -3.69 1.26
N SER A 157 3.55 -3.82 2.58
CA SER A 157 2.63 -3.03 3.40
C SER A 157 3.02 -1.56 3.40
N PRO A 158 2.12 -0.61 3.03
CA PRO A 158 2.38 0.82 3.06
C PRO A 158 2.16 1.37 4.48
N ASP A 159 3.04 1.01 5.42
CA ASP A 159 2.94 1.42 6.82
C ASP A 159 3.27 2.90 7.08
N PRO A 160 4.18 3.57 6.31
CA PRO A 160 4.38 5.00 6.44
C PRO A 160 3.09 5.77 6.18
N GLN A 161 2.84 6.83 6.95
CA GLN A 161 1.73 7.74 6.66
C GLN A 161 2.28 8.98 5.95
N ALA A 162 1.87 9.16 4.71
CA ALA A 162 2.24 10.29 3.89
C ALA A 162 0.99 10.92 3.26
N PHE A 163 1.00 12.25 3.10
CA PHE A 163 -0.13 13.00 2.58
C PHE A 163 0.35 14.25 1.85
N ARG A 164 -0.50 14.76 0.99
CA ARG A 164 -0.32 16.06 0.34
C ARG A 164 -1.11 17.11 1.11
N LEU A 165 -0.48 18.26 1.34
CA LEU A 165 -1.19 19.43 1.87
C LEU A 165 -1.94 20.14 0.74
N PRO A 166 -3.16 20.69 1.00
CA PRO A 166 -3.95 21.35 -0.03
C PRO A 166 -3.23 22.52 -0.72
N ASP A 167 -2.38 23.23 0.03
CA ASP A 167 -1.70 24.44 -0.42
C ASP A 167 -0.35 24.15 -1.12
N HIS A 168 -0.02 22.86 -1.37
CA HIS A 168 1.22 22.46 -2.02
C HIS A 168 0.95 21.78 -3.37
N GLY A 169 1.95 21.83 -4.26
CA GLY A 169 1.89 21.17 -5.57
C GLY A 169 1.71 19.64 -5.48
N ALA A 170 1.25 19.04 -6.57
CA ALA A 170 1.05 17.59 -6.65
C ALA A 170 2.37 16.80 -6.53
N ASN A 171 3.51 17.45 -6.68
CA ASN A 171 4.86 16.93 -6.54
C ASN A 171 5.44 17.04 -5.11
N VAL A 172 4.69 17.60 -4.14
CA VAL A 172 5.13 17.75 -2.74
C VAL A 172 4.42 16.74 -1.84
N LEU A 173 5.18 15.97 -1.05
CA LEU A 173 4.66 14.96 -0.13
C LEU A 173 5.17 15.19 1.30
N HIS A 174 4.29 15.11 2.29
CA HIS A 174 4.63 15.16 3.70
C HIS A 174 4.53 13.77 4.34
N VAL A 175 5.55 13.39 5.10
CA VAL A 175 5.56 12.14 5.89
C VAL A 175 5.17 12.47 7.32
N GLY A 176 3.96 12.09 7.71
CA GLY A 176 3.45 12.32 9.07
C GLY A 176 3.86 11.23 10.06
N LEU A 177 3.95 9.97 9.60
CA LEU A 177 4.41 8.84 10.42
C LEU A 177 5.49 8.08 9.64
N PRO A 178 6.78 8.22 10.01
CA PRO A 178 7.89 7.65 9.26
C PRO A 178 8.19 6.19 9.67
N THR A 179 7.18 5.30 9.62
CA THR A 179 7.37 3.86 9.77
C THR A 179 7.98 3.25 8.51
N ASN A 180 8.33 1.97 8.56
CA ASN A 180 9.01 1.29 7.45
C ASN A 180 8.00 0.61 6.52
N PHE A 181 8.36 0.52 5.23
CA PHE A 181 7.78 -0.42 4.29
C PHE A 181 8.17 -1.85 4.69
N LYS A 182 7.23 -2.79 4.61
CA LYS A 182 7.46 -4.21 4.91
C LYS A 182 7.09 -5.04 3.70
N ALA A 183 8.10 -5.56 3.04
CA ALA A 183 7.97 -6.34 1.83
C ALA A 183 8.08 -7.84 2.12
N ALA A 184 7.19 -8.61 1.53
CA ALA A 184 7.32 -10.06 1.44
C ALA A 184 8.31 -10.45 0.32
N PRO A 185 8.82 -11.69 0.28
CA PRO A 185 9.73 -12.13 -0.75
C PRO A 185 9.00 -12.39 -2.06
N PHE A 186 9.71 -12.28 -3.17
CA PHE A 186 9.33 -12.90 -4.44
C PHE A 186 9.54 -14.43 -4.38
N GLU A 187 9.03 -15.15 -5.37
CA GLU A 187 9.33 -16.58 -5.52
C GLU A 187 10.74 -16.80 -6.08
N SER A 188 11.13 -15.98 -7.06
CA SER A 188 12.45 -16.04 -7.70
C SER A 188 13.56 -15.50 -6.78
N SER A 189 14.64 -16.26 -6.62
CA SER A 189 15.85 -15.81 -5.91
C SER A 189 16.54 -14.63 -6.58
N GLU A 190 16.42 -14.48 -7.90
CA GLU A 190 16.99 -13.35 -8.65
C GLU A 190 16.22 -12.07 -8.35
N HIS A 191 14.89 -12.13 -8.31
CA HIS A 191 14.06 -10.99 -7.93
C HIS A 191 14.28 -10.59 -6.47
N ASN A 192 14.48 -11.56 -5.57
CA ASN A 192 14.82 -11.27 -4.17
C ASN A 192 16.17 -10.57 -4.03
N LYS A 193 17.17 -10.92 -4.83
CA LYS A 193 18.47 -10.21 -4.83
C LYS A 193 18.33 -8.72 -5.16
N ILE A 194 17.46 -8.37 -6.13
CA ILE A 194 17.17 -6.97 -6.45
C ILE A 194 16.55 -6.29 -5.22
N LEU A 195 15.49 -6.88 -4.67
CA LEU A 195 14.75 -6.32 -3.54
C LEU A 195 15.64 -6.15 -2.28
N GLU A 196 16.46 -7.13 -1.97
CA GLU A 196 17.41 -7.12 -0.85
C GLU A 196 18.52 -6.07 -1.05
N SER A 197 19.04 -5.93 -2.29
CA SER A 197 20.01 -4.89 -2.63
C SER A 197 19.41 -3.50 -2.42
N LEU A 198 18.20 -3.24 -2.94
CA LEU A 198 17.49 -1.96 -2.74
C LEU A 198 17.27 -1.68 -1.24
N ALA A 199 16.90 -2.69 -0.47
CA ALA A 199 16.71 -2.54 0.97
C ALA A 199 18.02 -2.22 1.71
N ALA A 200 19.12 -2.88 1.36
CA ALA A 200 20.44 -2.63 1.93
C ALA A 200 20.96 -1.22 1.58
N ASP A 201 20.81 -0.81 0.33
CA ASP A 201 21.25 0.50 -0.15
C ASP A 201 20.43 1.62 0.53
N ILE A 202 19.10 1.47 0.67
CA ILE A 202 18.25 2.39 1.45
C ILE A 202 18.64 2.43 2.93
N GLU A 203 19.00 1.29 3.52
CA GLU A 203 19.43 1.21 4.93
C GLU A 203 20.73 1.97 5.15
N ALA A 204 21.63 1.96 4.18
CA ALA A 204 22.94 2.62 4.25
C ALA A 204 22.87 4.15 4.13
N VAL A 205 21.77 4.72 3.63
CA VAL A 205 21.62 6.17 3.42
C VAL A 205 21.82 6.93 4.73
N ARG A 206 22.68 7.97 4.68
CA ARG A 206 22.89 8.93 5.77
C ARG A 206 22.83 10.36 5.22
N VAL A 207 22.26 11.25 6.02
CA VAL A 207 22.24 12.69 5.74
C VAL A 207 22.82 13.42 6.95
N ASP A 208 23.89 14.16 6.75
CA ASP A 208 24.68 14.79 7.83
C ASP A 208 25.07 13.81 8.95
N GLY A 209 25.41 12.56 8.56
CA GLY A 209 25.75 11.49 9.49
C GLY A 209 24.55 10.84 10.20
N LYS A 210 23.34 11.37 10.02
CA LYS A 210 22.11 10.85 10.63
C LYS A 210 21.43 9.79 9.77
N ASP A 211 20.76 8.88 10.44
CA ASP A 211 19.89 7.90 9.82
C ASP A 211 18.62 8.56 9.22
N VAL A 212 18.23 8.15 8.02
CA VAL A 212 17.00 8.65 7.39
C VAL A 212 15.89 7.63 7.59
N PRO A 213 14.80 8.00 8.29
CA PRO A 213 13.69 7.08 8.53
C PRO A 213 12.99 6.65 7.22
N VAL A 214 12.03 5.78 7.35
CA VAL A 214 11.34 5.08 6.24
C VAL A 214 12.30 4.17 5.48
N LYS A 215 12.49 2.98 6.03
CA LYS A 215 13.31 1.91 5.41
C LYS A 215 12.42 0.95 4.63
N LEU A 216 13.03 0.24 3.70
CA LEU A 216 12.45 -0.95 3.09
C LEU A 216 12.93 -2.18 3.86
N ARG A 217 12.01 -2.87 4.53
CA ARG A 217 12.29 -4.10 5.28
C ARG A 217 11.80 -5.29 4.48
N VAL A 218 12.72 -6.16 4.09
CA VAL A 218 12.41 -7.40 3.39
C VAL A 218 12.33 -8.53 4.40
N HIS A 219 11.26 -9.29 4.33
CA HIS A 219 10.97 -10.42 5.21
C HIS A 219 11.00 -11.74 4.43
N THR A 220 11.17 -12.84 5.12
CA THR A 220 11.13 -14.19 4.53
C THR A 220 9.71 -14.76 4.47
N SER A 221 8.80 -14.21 5.29
CA SER A 221 7.39 -14.63 5.35
C SER A 221 6.52 -13.86 4.35
N LEU A 222 5.61 -14.59 3.69
CA LEU A 222 4.54 -14.00 2.86
C LEU A 222 3.51 -13.24 3.69
N PHE A 223 3.43 -13.48 4.99
CA PHE A 223 2.30 -13.04 5.82
C PHE A 223 2.57 -11.74 6.59
N VAL A 224 3.82 -11.26 6.66
CA VAL A 224 4.15 -10.00 7.36
C VAL A 224 3.30 -8.81 6.87
N PRO A 225 3.03 -8.61 5.57
CA PRO A 225 2.14 -7.54 5.15
C PRO A 225 0.69 -7.71 5.62
N PHE A 226 0.23 -8.95 5.87
CA PHE A 226 -1.14 -9.25 6.33
C PHE A 226 -1.37 -8.91 7.81
N ALA A 227 -0.32 -8.73 8.61
CA ALA A 227 -0.44 -8.26 9.99
C ALA A 227 -1.25 -6.96 10.10
N LYS A 228 -1.28 -6.16 9.05
CA LYS A 228 -2.05 -4.92 8.99
C LYS A 228 -3.56 -5.15 8.87
N TRP A 229 -4.01 -6.31 8.40
CA TRP A 229 -5.43 -6.60 8.24
C TRP A 229 -6.20 -6.51 9.54
N SER A 230 -5.65 -7.01 10.65
CA SER A 230 -6.26 -6.87 11.98
C SER A 230 -6.51 -5.40 12.34
N MET A 231 -5.53 -4.52 12.06
CA MET A 231 -5.65 -3.07 12.28
C MET A 231 -6.71 -2.45 11.35
N LEU A 232 -6.72 -2.83 10.08
CA LEU A 232 -7.65 -2.31 9.08
C LEU A 232 -9.09 -2.65 9.43
N LEU A 233 -9.38 -3.93 9.77
CA LEU A 233 -10.72 -4.39 10.11
C LEU A 233 -11.20 -3.80 11.44
N THR A 234 -10.30 -3.65 12.43
CA THR A 234 -10.66 -3.16 13.75
C THR A 234 -10.87 -1.65 13.80
N GLY A 235 -10.05 -0.87 13.11
CA GLY A 235 -10.08 0.59 13.16
C GLY A 235 -10.49 1.23 11.84
N ASN A 236 -9.74 0.98 10.76
CA ASN A 236 -9.90 1.73 9.52
C ASN A 236 -11.28 1.57 8.87
N TYR A 237 -11.76 0.33 8.71
CA TYR A 237 -13.08 0.08 8.12
C TYR A 237 -14.22 0.31 9.10
N ARG A 238 -14.02 0.14 10.41
CA ARG A 238 -14.99 0.53 11.44
C ARG A 238 -15.08 2.03 11.67
N SER A 239 -14.14 2.81 11.12
CA SER A 239 -14.25 4.26 10.98
C SER A 239 -15.39 4.69 10.04
N VAL A 240 -15.83 3.80 9.13
CA VAL A 240 -17.01 3.99 8.27
C VAL A 240 -18.27 3.63 9.07
N LEU A 241 -19.17 4.58 9.23
CA LEU A 241 -20.47 4.36 9.87
C LEU A 241 -21.58 4.21 8.82
N ALA A 242 -22.74 3.74 9.22
CA ALA A 242 -23.92 3.69 8.36
C ALA A 242 -24.24 5.08 7.80
N GLU A 243 -24.07 6.11 8.62
CA GLU A 243 -24.09 7.51 8.23
C GLU A 243 -22.88 8.22 8.86
N GLY A 244 -22.14 8.99 8.04
CA GLY A 244 -20.94 9.69 8.47
C GLY A 244 -19.72 8.78 8.71
N ALA A 245 -18.78 9.27 9.46
CA ALA A 245 -17.54 8.62 9.82
C ALA A 245 -17.11 8.98 11.25
N GLN A 246 -16.29 8.14 11.88
CA GLN A 246 -15.70 8.40 13.20
C GLN A 246 -14.18 8.31 13.15
N ALA A 247 -13.49 8.91 14.13
CA ALA A 247 -12.06 8.77 14.26
C ALA A 247 -11.66 7.30 14.48
N ILE A 248 -10.46 6.91 14.01
CA ILE A 248 -9.96 5.53 14.25
C ILE A 248 -9.84 5.26 15.73
N LYS A 249 -9.40 6.25 16.54
CA LYS A 249 -9.37 6.16 18.01
C LYS A 249 -10.73 5.72 18.56
N ASP A 250 -11.80 6.37 18.14
CA ASP A 250 -13.15 6.07 18.63
C ASP A 250 -13.62 4.68 18.16
N ALA A 251 -13.34 4.31 16.91
CA ALA A 251 -13.62 2.98 16.41
C ALA A 251 -12.94 1.87 17.22
N VAL A 252 -11.74 2.11 17.74
CA VAL A 252 -10.96 1.13 18.51
C VAL A 252 -11.35 1.14 19.98
N HIS A 253 -11.55 2.31 20.60
CA HIS A 253 -11.62 2.45 22.07
C HIS A 253 -13.04 2.56 22.63
N SER A 254 -14.05 2.94 21.85
CA SER A 254 -15.44 3.06 22.34
C SER A 254 -16.03 1.71 22.81
N ASP A 255 -15.59 0.60 22.18
CA ASP A 255 -15.92 -0.77 22.58
C ASP A 255 -14.65 -1.62 22.41
N ARG A 256 -13.80 -1.59 23.45
CA ARG A 256 -12.49 -2.25 23.44
C ARG A 256 -12.62 -3.77 23.33
N ALA A 257 -13.57 -4.38 24.03
CA ALA A 257 -13.77 -5.82 24.00
C ALA A 257 -14.14 -6.31 22.61
N ARG A 258 -15.05 -5.61 21.94
CA ARG A 258 -15.40 -5.89 20.53
C ARG A 258 -14.20 -5.69 19.59
N SER A 259 -13.42 -4.64 19.81
CA SER A 259 -12.23 -4.35 19.02
C SER A 259 -11.18 -5.44 19.13
N GLU A 260 -10.94 -5.93 20.36
CA GLU A 260 -10.02 -7.03 20.62
C GLU A 260 -10.51 -8.35 19.99
N ALA A 261 -11.82 -8.64 20.08
CA ALA A 261 -12.40 -9.83 19.46
C ALA A 261 -12.27 -9.84 17.94
N ILE A 262 -12.52 -8.70 17.26
CA ILE A 262 -12.33 -8.56 15.80
C ILE A 262 -10.84 -8.71 15.45
N TYR A 263 -9.96 -8.03 16.18
CA TYR A 263 -8.52 -8.07 15.96
C TYR A 263 -7.97 -9.50 16.08
N ALA A 264 -8.32 -10.20 17.15
CA ALA A 264 -7.92 -11.59 17.40
C ALA A 264 -8.44 -12.52 16.30
N ARG A 265 -9.71 -12.37 15.90
CA ARG A 265 -10.29 -13.19 14.83
C ARG A 265 -9.55 -13.01 13.50
N VAL A 266 -9.20 -11.79 13.11
CA VAL A 266 -8.42 -11.54 11.88
C VAL A 266 -7.01 -12.11 12.02
N ALA A 267 -6.37 -11.97 13.19
CA ALA A 267 -5.06 -12.57 13.45
C ALA A 267 -5.09 -14.11 13.32
N GLU A 268 -6.15 -14.76 13.85
CA GLU A 268 -6.36 -16.21 13.71
C GLU A 268 -6.55 -16.62 12.22
N ILE A 269 -7.28 -15.82 11.45
CA ILE A 269 -7.44 -16.07 10.00
C ILE A 269 -6.07 -16.01 9.29
N VAL A 270 -5.25 -14.99 9.58
CA VAL A 270 -3.91 -14.86 8.99
C VAL A 270 -3.00 -16.00 9.43
N ALA A 271 -3.05 -16.42 10.69
CA ALA A 271 -2.33 -17.60 11.19
C ALA A 271 -2.81 -18.90 10.49
N ARG A 272 -4.11 -19.04 10.24
CA ARG A 272 -4.67 -20.20 9.52
C ARG A 272 -4.23 -20.26 8.06
N LEU A 273 -3.92 -19.13 7.45
CA LEU A 273 -3.31 -19.05 6.10
C LEU A 273 -1.83 -19.48 6.09
N GLY A 274 -1.17 -19.50 7.25
CA GLY A 274 0.21 -19.94 7.40
C GLY A 274 1.17 -18.94 8.06
N ALA A 275 0.66 -17.85 8.62
CA ALA A 275 1.49 -16.90 9.36
C ALA A 275 1.98 -17.47 10.69
N ASP A 276 3.22 -17.17 11.03
CA ASP A 276 3.75 -17.38 12.37
C ASP A 276 3.33 -16.24 13.31
N GLU A 277 3.37 -16.48 14.61
CA GLU A 277 3.09 -15.45 15.63
C GLU A 277 4.01 -14.23 15.48
N ALA A 278 5.25 -14.44 15.08
CA ALA A 278 6.24 -13.38 14.84
C ALA A 278 5.89 -12.47 13.66
N ASP A 279 5.06 -12.91 12.72
CA ASP A 279 4.56 -12.11 11.60
C ASP A 279 3.50 -11.10 12.04
N LEU A 280 2.83 -11.34 13.18
CA LEU A 280 1.66 -10.60 13.63
C LEU A 280 2.04 -9.47 14.60
N VAL A 281 1.10 -8.55 14.78
CA VAL A 281 1.25 -7.45 15.75
C VAL A 281 0.26 -7.63 16.89
N PRO A 282 0.67 -7.60 18.16
CA PRO A 282 -0.24 -7.71 19.30
C PRO A 282 -1.27 -6.56 19.33
N PHE A 283 -2.52 -6.87 19.73
CA PHE A 283 -3.60 -5.89 19.84
C PHE A 283 -3.23 -4.69 20.72
N GLU A 284 -2.59 -4.92 21.86
CA GLU A 284 -2.18 -3.86 22.79
C GLU A 284 -1.25 -2.81 22.16
N LYS A 285 -0.35 -3.26 21.28
CA LYS A 285 0.52 -2.35 20.54
C LYS A 285 -0.26 -1.49 19.56
N TYR A 286 -1.23 -2.08 18.87
CA TYR A 286 -2.11 -1.35 17.95
C TYR A 286 -3.05 -0.41 18.70
N ALA A 287 -3.72 -0.87 19.76
CA ALA A 287 -4.63 -0.06 20.55
C ALA A 287 -3.94 1.21 21.08
N ARG A 288 -2.72 1.08 21.61
CA ARG A 288 -1.92 2.22 22.07
C ARG A 288 -1.59 3.19 20.91
N ALA A 289 -1.23 2.69 19.74
CA ALA A 289 -0.99 3.53 18.58
C ALA A 289 -2.26 4.25 18.11
N ALA A 290 -3.42 3.60 18.20
CA ALA A 290 -4.70 4.15 17.81
C ALA A 290 -5.15 5.35 18.67
N GLU A 291 -4.64 5.52 19.88
CA GLU A 291 -4.92 6.70 20.71
C GLU A 291 -4.55 8.02 20.02
N GLY A 292 -3.51 7.99 19.19
CA GLY A 292 -3.07 9.15 18.38
C GLY A 292 -3.82 9.35 17.06
N LEU A 293 -4.70 8.41 16.65
CA LEU A 293 -5.41 8.46 15.36
C LEU A 293 -6.74 9.19 15.47
N LEU A 294 -6.67 10.52 15.60
CA LEU A 294 -7.80 11.42 15.91
C LEU A 294 -8.69 11.76 14.68
N LYS A 295 -8.38 11.22 13.51
CA LYS A 295 -9.14 11.46 12.28
C LYS A 295 -9.77 10.16 11.77
N PRO A 296 -10.85 10.24 10.98
CA PRO A 296 -11.36 9.10 10.23
C PRO A 296 -10.29 8.52 9.31
N SER A 297 -10.38 7.23 9.03
CA SER A 297 -9.48 6.53 8.11
C SER A 297 -9.50 7.13 6.70
N SER A 298 -8.47 6.85 5.88
CA SER A 298 -8.46 7.25 4.47
C SER A 298 -9.67 6.68 3.70
N ALA A 299 -10.03 5.42 3.97
CA ALA A 299 -11.22 4.79 3.38
C ALA A 299 -12.51 5.52 3.77
N ALA A 300 -12.69 5.84 5.05
CA ALA A 300 -13.87 6.57 5.52
C ALA A 300 -13.95 7.97 4.91
N ARG A 301 -12.84 8.68 4.86
CA ARG A 301 -12.79 10.02 4.23
C ARG A 301 -13.06 9.99 2.72
N ALA A 302 -12.54 8.97 2.02
CA ALA A 302 -12.83 8.80 0.60
C ALA A 302 -14.32 8.55 0.34
N ILE A 303 -14.93 7.67 1.13
CA ILE A 303 -16.39 7.39 1.06
C ILE A 303 -17.21 8.66 1.37
N GLU A 304 -16.83 9.44 2.40
CA GLU A 304 -17.49 10.72 2.72
C GLU A 304 -17.36 11.75 1.58
N ALA A 305 -16.24 11.73 0.87
CA ALA A 305 -16.00 12.56 -0.30
C ALA A 305 -16.69 12.05 -1.59
N GLY A 306 -17.50 11.00 -1.50
CA GLY A 306 -18.26 10.46 -2.63
C GLY A 306 -17.54 9.38 -3.44
N ALA A 307 -16.43 8.79 -2.94
CA ALA A 307 -15.79 7.71 -3.67
C ALA A 307 -16.75 6.54 -3.90
N GLU A 308 -16.80 6.08 -5.13
CA GLU A 308 -17.62 4.94 -5.59
C GLU A 308 -16.89 3.60 -5.37
N GLU A 309 -15.57 3.65 -5.29
CA GLU A 309 -14.66 2.49 -5.16
C GLU A 309 -13.53 2.79 -4.19
N ILE A 310 -13.14 1.79 -3.42
CA ILE A 310 -11.95 1.80 -2.55
C ILE A 310 -11.31 0.41 -2.54
N GLU A 311 -10.11 0.27 -1.96
CA GLU A 311 -9.58 -1.06 -1.62
C GLU A 311 -10.50 -1.75 -0.59
N ARG A 312 -10.87 -2.99 -0.87
CA ARG A 312 -11.85 -3.76 -0.08
C ARG A 312 -11.21 -4.89 0.72
N VAL A 313 -10.18 -4.58 1.52
CA VAL A 313 -9.58 -5.56 2.42
C VAL A 313 -10.61 -6.11 3.43
N ASP A 314 -11.60 -5.30 3.82
CA ASP A 314 -12.72 -5.73 4.65
C ASP A 314 -13.51 -6.87 4.02
N LEU A 315 -13.83 -6.75 2.73
CA LEU A 315 -14.56 -7.78 1.98
C LEU A 315 -13.65 -8.99 1.70
N LEU A 316 -12.39 -8.75 1.33
CA LEU A 316 -11.40 -9.81 1.11
C LEU A 316 -11.24 -10.70 2.36
N VAL A 317 -11.01 -10.10 3.52
CA VAL A 317 -10.87 -10.84 4.78
C VAL A 317 -12.15 -11.61 5.14
N ASN A 318 -13.33 -11.02 4.87
CA ASN A 318 -14.59 -11.73 5.09
C ASN A 318 -14.75 -12.95 4.17
N LEU A 319 -14.41 -12.83 2.87
CA LEU A 319 -14.46 -13.95 1.92
C LEU A 319 -13.47 -15.07 2.31
N ILE A 320 -12.25 -14.71 2.70
CA ILE A 320 -11.26 -15.67 3.22
C ILE A 320 -11.80 -16.37 4.47
N ALA A 321 -12.39 -15.60 5.39
CA ALA A 321 -13.00 -16.16 6.60
C ALA A 321 -14.15 -17.14 6.29
N GLU A 322 -14.97 -16.86 5.26
CA GLU A 322 -16.02 -17.74 4.80
C GLU A 322 -15.46 -19.04 4.20
N GLN A 323 -14.41 -18.97 3.40
CA GLN A 323 -13.73 -20.15 2.84
C GLN A 323 -13.12 -21.02 3.95
N LEU A 324 -12.65 -20.43 5.04
CA LEU A 324 -12.00 -21.12 6.17
C LEU A 324 -12.99 -21.56 7.27
N ASP A 325 -14.29 -21.32 7.12
CA ASP A 325 -15.33 -21.52 8.16
C ASP A 325 -15.06 -20.70 9.44
N MET A 326 -14.44 -19.52 9.29
CA MET A 326 -14.07 -18.64 10.41
C MET A 326 -14.83 -17.30 10.40
N ALA A 327 -15.80 -17.12 9.51
CA ALA A 327 -16.57 -15.88 9.39
C ALA A 327 -17.41 -15.60 10.64
N THR A 328 -17.43 -14.34 11.08
CA THR A 328 -18.21 -13.89 12.24
C THR A 328 -19.25 -12.84 11.84
N PRO A 329 -20.29 -12.64 12.66
CA PRO A 329 -21.26 -11.56 12.42
C PRO A 329 -20.59 -10.18 12.37
N GLU A 330 -19.54 -9.94 13.15
CA GLU A 330 -18.81 -8.68 13.20
C GLU A 330 -18.06 -8.38 11.89
N LEU A 331 -17.34 -9.37 11.33
CA LEU A 331 -16.66 -9.23 10.04
C LEU A 331 -17.64 -8.94 8.91
N ARG A 332 -18.74 -9.71 8.87
CA ARG A 332 -19.84 -9.49 7.90
C ARG A 332 -20.46 -8.09 8.05
N ALA A 333 -20.66 -7.62 9.28
CA ALA A 333 -21.21 -6.29 9.54
C ALA A 333 -20.31 -5.17 9.03
N VAL A 334 -18.99 -5.28 9.20
CA VAL A 334 -18.01 -4.32 8.67
C VAL A 334 -18.10 -4.27 7.15
N ALA A 335 -17.96 -5.41 6.47
CA ALA A 335 -18.03 -5.47 5.01
C ALA A 335 -19.37 -4.97 4.45
N LYS A 336 -20.49 -5.33 5.12
CA LYS A 336 -21.84 -4.87 4.74
C LYS A 336 -21.99 -3.34 4.86
N THR A 337 -21.48 -2.74 5.93
CA THR A 337 -21.56 -1.28 6.13
C THR A 337 -20.79 -0.55 5.04
N VAL A 338 -19.56 -0.97 4.73
CA VAL A 338 -18.75 -0.38 3.67
C VAL A 338 -19.44 -0.54 2.31
N SER A 339 -19.96 -1.73 1.98
CA SER A 339 -20.66 -1.98 0.73
C SER A 339 -21.91 -1.11 0.57
N ALA A 340 -22.70 -0.95 1.64
CA ALA A 340 -23.91 -0.11 1.61
C ALA A 340 -23.58 1.37 1.33
N ARG A 341 -22.47 1.86 1.90
CA ARG A 341 -22.01 3.24 1.69
C ARG A 341 -21.50 3.45 0.25
N LEU A 342 -20.72 2.53 -0.29
CA LEU A 342 -20.24 2.58 -1.69
C LEU A 342 -21.41 2.52 -2.67
N HIS A 343 -22.37 1.61 -2.48
CA HIS A 343 -23.58 1.53 -3.31
C HIS A 343 -24.43 2.81 -3.25
N LYS A 344 -24.45 3.51 -2.08
CA LYS A 344 -25.12 4.82 -1.98
C LYS A 344 -24.42 5.86 -2.87
N ASN A 345 -23.09 5.91 -2.85
CA ASN A 345 -22.33 6.84 -3.67
C ASN A 345 -22.47 6.54 -5.17
N GLN A 346 -22.38 5.26 -5.57
CA GLN A 346 -22.60 4.83 -6.96
C GLN A 346 -23.97 5.24 -7.50
N ARG A 347 -25.03 5.09 -6.68
CA ARG A 347 -26.37 5.54 -7.07
C ARG A 347 -26.53 7.07 -7.13
N ALA A 348 -25.68 7.81 -6.42
CA ALA A 348 -25.70 9.27 -6.45
C ALA A 348 -24.91 9.84 -7.65
N ALA A 349 -23.95 9.07 -8.18
CA ALA A 349 -23.15 9.41 -9.35
C ALA A 349 -23.80 9.01 -10.69
N ALA A 350 -24.73 8.03 -10.69
CA ALA A 350 -25.49 7.56 -11.84
C ALA A 350 -26.71 8.46 -12.14
#